data_4ce11390924f9c555d7d72478d3abf86
#
_entry.id   4ce11390924f9c555d7d72478d3abf86
#
_cell.length_a   1.000
_cell.length_b   1.000
_cell.length_c   1.000
_cell.angle_alpha   90.00
_cell.angle_beta   90.00
_cell.angle_gamma   90.00
#
_symmetry.space_group_name_H-M   'P 1'
#
loop_
_entity.id
_entity.type
_entity.pdbx_description
1 polymer ?
#
loop_
_entity_poly.entity_id
_entity_poly.type
_entity_poly.pdbx_seq_one_letter_code
_entity_poly.pdbx_strand_id
1 'polypeptide(L)' 'MNAARLSKSDRLQRVDALLRSGKQYSTKEISNRTDVYAINSAVAELRANGRPISCKRFGSAWYYWMEV' A
#
# COMPACT_ATOMS: atom_id res chain seq x y z
N MET A 1 -7.23 -9.84 15.47
CA MET A 1 -7.98 -9.62 14.22
C MET A 1 -7.14 -10.08 13.04
N ASN A 2 -7.74 -10.80 12.13
CA ASN A 2 -7.04 -11.30 10.96
C ASN A 2 -6.99 -10.24 9.87
N ALA A 3 -5.83 -10.11 9.23
CA ALA A 3 -5.70 -9.25 8.06
C ALA A 3 -6.48 -9.86 6.89
N ALA A 4 -7.02 -9.00 6.02
CA ALA A 4 -7.67 -9.46 4.81
C ALA A 4 -6.66 -10.17 3.91
N ARG A 5 -7.12 -11.22 3.21
CA ARG A 5 -6.29 -11.92 2.25
C ARG A 5 -6.19 -11.13 0.95
N LEU A 6 -4.98 -10.92 0.48
CA LEU A 6 -4.73 -10.21 -0.77
C LEU A 6 -5.53 -10.81 -1.93
N SER A 7 -5.55 -12.14 -2.03
CA SER A 7 -6.23 -12.82 -3.13
C SER A 7 -7.75 -12.64 -3.15
N LYS A 8 -8.33 -12.17 -2.04
CA LYS A 8 -9.79 -11.99 -1.90
C LYS A 8 -10.20 -10.54 -1.65
N SER A 9 -9.25 -9.62 -1.65
CA SER A 9 -9.54 -8.22 -1.36
C SER A 9 -9.22 -7.37 -2.59
N ASP A 10 -10.26 -6.86 -3.25
CA ASP A 10 -10.09 -5.95 -4.37
C ASP A 10 -9.32 -4.70 -3.96
N ARG A 11 -9.61 -4.18 -2.77
CA ARG A 11 -8.92 -3.03 -2.21
C ARG A 11 -7.41 -3.27 -2.10
N LEU A 12 -7.01 -4.42 -1.54
CA LEU A 12 -5.59 -4.74 -1.41
C LEU A 12 -4.94 -5.00 -2.76
N GLN A 13 -5.65 -5.62 -3.70
CA GLN A 13 -5.12 -5.89 -5.03
C GLN A 13 -4.80 -4.60 -5.78
N ARG A 14 -5.63 -3.58 -5.64
CA ARG A 14 -5.38 -2.28 -6.27
C ARG A 14 -4.11 -1.63 -5.74
N VAL A 15 -3.93 -1.60 -4.43
CA VAL A 15 -2.73 -1.04 -3.81
C VAL A 15 -1.50 -1.86 -4.17
N ASP A 16 -1.61 -3.18 -4.10
CA ASP A 16 -0.53 -4.09 -4.45
C ASP A 16 -0.05 -3.86 -5.89
N ALA A 17 -0.99 -3.79 -6.83
CA ALA A 17 -0.65 -3.58 -8.25
C ALA A 17 0.09 -2.25 -8.47
N LEU A 18 -0.35 -1.19 -7.78
CA LEU A 18 0.30 0.11 -7.89
C LEU A 18 1.74 0.07 -7.37
N LEU A 19 1.94 -0.54 -6.21
CA LEU A 19 3.25 -0.55 -5.55
C LEU A 19 4.23 -1.55 -6.17
N ARG A 20 3.76 -2.51 -6.95
CA ARG A 20 4.64 -3.48 -7.62
C ARG A 20 5.64 -2.86 -8.57
N SER A 21 5.37 -1.67 -9.08
CA SER A 21 6.30 -0.97 -9.96
C SER A 21 7.63 -0.62 -9.28
N GLY A 22 7.66 -0.64 -7.95
CA GLY A 22 8.81 -0.21 -7.17
C GLY A 22 8.94 1.30 -7.03
N LYS A 23 8.05 2.06 -7.66
CA LYS A 23 8.04 3.51 -7.54
C LYS A 23 7.51 3.94 -6.20
N GLN A 24 7.95 5.10 -5.75
CA GLN A 24 7.48 5.70 -4.50
C GLN A 24 6.21 6.51 -4.76
N TYR A 25 5.20 6.30 -3.94
CA TYR A 25 3.95 7.05 -4.01
C TYR A 25 3.59 7.58 -2.63
N SER A 26 3.12 8.82 -2.59
CA SER A 26 2.61 9.41 -1.36
C SER A 26 1.26 8.78 -1.00
N THR A 27 0.85 8.92 0.25
CA THR A 27 -0.47 8.47 0.70
C THR A 27 -1.57 9.03 -0.20
N LYS A 28 -1.50 10.32 -0.52
CA LYS A 28 -2.47 10.98 -1.37
C LYS A 28 -2.49 10.40 -2.79
N GLU A 29 -1.31 10.15 -3.36
CA GLU A 29 -1.21 9.54 -4.68
C GLU A 29 -1.82 8.15 -4.71
N ILE A 30 -1.54 7.34 -3.69
CA ILE A 30 -2.11 6.00 -3.60
C ILE A 30 -3.63 6.08 -3.54
N SER A 31 -4.17 6.95 -2.70
CA SER A 31 -5.62 7.12 -2.59
C SER A 31 -6.26 7.55 -3.91
N ASN A 32 -5.63 8.51 -4.58
CA ASN A 32 -6.17 9.02 -5.85
C ASN A 32 -6.14 7.97 -6.96
N ARG A 33 -5.14 7.10 -6.97
CA ARG A 33 -4.98 6.11 -8.03
C ARG A 33 -5.73 4.80 -7.77
N THR A 34 -6.03 4.51 -6.52
CA THR A 34 -6.64 3.21 -6.15
C THR A 34 -8.06 3.34 -5.59
N ASP A 35 -8.50 4.55 -5.27
CA ASP A 35 -9.74 4.81 -4.53
C ASP A 35 -9.77 4.15 -3.15
N VAL A 36 -8.60 3.85 -2.60
CA VAL A 36 -8.46 3.33 -1.25
C VAL A 36 -8.01 4.48 -0.36
N TYR A 37 -8.70 4.70 0.75
CA TYR A 37 -8.42 5.85 1.61
C TYR A 37 -7.70 5.47 2.91
N ALA A 38 -7.98 4.30 3.46
CA ALA A 38 -7.31 3.81 4.66
C ALA A 38 -5.97 3.17 4.30
N ILE A 39 -5.02 3.98 3.85
CA ILE A 39 -3.75 3.48 3.31
C ILE A 39 -2.93 2.76 4.39
N ASN A 40 -2.88 3.29 5.61
CA ASN A 40 -2.13 2.64 6.69
C ASN A 40 -2.63 1.21 6.95
N SER A 41 -3.95 1.02 6.95
CA SER A 41 -4.55 -0.31 7.12
C SER A 41 -4.23 -1.22 5.95
N ALA A 42 -4.35 -0.70 4.73
CA ALA A 42 -4.04 -1.48 3.52
C ALA A 42 -2.58 -1.93 3.50
N VAL A 43 -1.66 -1.04 3.85
CA VAL A 43 -0.23 -1.37 3.90
C VAL A 43 0.05 -2.43 4.96
N ALA A 44 -0.56 -2.29 6.15
CA ALA A 44 -0.38 -3.28 7.23
C ALA A 44 -0.87 -4.65 6.79
N GLU A 45 -2.02 -4.71 6.12
CA GLU A 45 -2.58 -5.97 5.63
C GLU A 45 -1.73 -6.57 4.51
N LEU A 46 -1.19 -5.75 3.62
CA LEU A 46 -0.28 -6.23 2.57
C LEU A 46 1.00 -6.81 3.17
N ARG A 47 1.54 -6.16 4.19
CA ARG A 47 2.72 -6.69 4.90
C ARG A 47 2.40 -8.04 5.55
N ALA A 48 1.22 -8.18 6.12
CA ALA A 48 0.76 -9.45 6.69
C ALA A 48 0.62 -10.54 5.62
N ASN A 49 0.40 -10.16 4.37
CA ASN A 49 0.35 -11.08 3.23
C ASN A 49 1.73 -11.28 2.58
N GLY A 50 2.80 -10.85 3.23
CA GLY A 50 4.16 -11.09 2.76
C GLY A 50 4.72 -10.05 1.81
N ARG A 51 4.06 -8.92 1.62
CA ARG A 51 4.56 -7.87 0.74
C ARG A 51 5.60 -7.00 1.45
N PRO A 52 6.81 -6.85 0.89
CA PRO A 52 7.87 -6.05 1.51
C PRO A 52 7.70 -4.56 1.20
N ILE A 53 6.81 -3.91 1.93
CA ILE A 53 6.52 -2.49 1.72
C ILE A 53 7.31 -1.65 2.71
N SER A 54 8.07 -0.70 2.18
CA SER A 54 8.81 0.28 2.95
C SER A 54 8.07 1.61 2.92
N CYS A 55 8.35 2.46 3.89
CA CYS A 55 7.78 3.80 3.92
C CYS A 55 8.79 4.78 4.50
N LYS A 56 8.63 6.05 4.12
CA LYS A 56 9.47 7.12 4.64
C LYS A 56 8.69 8.42 4.62
N ARG A 57 8.93 9.25 5.61
CA ARG A 57 8.34 10.58 5.68
C ARG A 57 9.25 11.61 5.02
N PHE A 58 8.68 12.41 4.12
CA PHE A 58 9.34 13.56 3.53
C PHE A 58 8.46 14.77 3.79
N GLY A 59 8.94 15.69 4.63
CA GLY A 59 8.15 16.84 5.04
C GLY A 59 6.91 16.38 5.82
N SER A 60 5.72 16.71 5.35
CA SER A 60 4.46 16.33 5.97
C SER A 60 3.82 15.12 5.30
N ALA A 61 4.45 14.54 4.29
CA ALA A 61 3.88 13.43 3.52
C ALA A 61 4.62 12.13 3.77
N TRP A 62 3.86 11.03 3.81
CA TRP A 62 4.42 9.68 3.87
C TRP A 62 4.43 9.11 2.47
N TYR A 63 5.54 8.45 2.10
CA TYR A 63 5.73 7.76 0.83
C TYR A 63 5.90 6.28 1.07
N TYR A 64 5.34 5.47 0.18
CA TYR A 64 5.39 4.01 0.26
C TYR A 64 5.90 3.45 -1.05
N TRP A 65 6.62 2.33 -0.96
CA TRP A 65 7.10 1.60 -2.14
C TRP A 65 7.31 0.15 -1.77
N MET A 66 7.29 -0.72 -2.76
CA MET A 66 7.56 -2.14 -2.56
C MET A 66 9.01 -2.41 -2.89
N GLU A 67 9.69 -3.12 -1.99
CA GLU A 67 11.06 -3.54 -2.24
C GLU A 67 11.04 -4.70 -3.24
N VAL A 68 11.69 -4.51 -4.37
CA VAL A 68 11.70 -5.49 -5.44
C VAL A 68 13.11 -5.93 -5.79
#